data_f184a77634c688da8cb8eb2d6f6024d0
#
_entry.id   f184a77634c688da8cb8eb2d6f6024d0
#
_cell.length_a   1.000
_cell.length_b   1.000
_cell.length_c   1.000
_cell.angle_alpha   90.00
_cell.angle_beta   90.00
_cell.angle_gamma   90.00
#
_symmetry.space_group_name_H-M   'P 1'
#
loop_
_entity.id
_entity.type
_entity.pdbx_description
1 polymer ?
#
loop_
_entity_poly.entity_id
_entity_poly.type
_entity_poly.pdbx_seq_one_letter_code
_entity_poly.pdbx_strand_id
1 'polypeptide(L)'
;MDRVPAPRHRSRWSLLSLLVLAAPLAILNPSLADPLKQLETGFCSGCALSGADLRGRDLRGFYLIGADLRGADLIGADLSGANLEGADLSGANLEGAQLQGSRLSNADLRGANLRYADLTDAIAIQAITEGAQVEGLEFSGAELYRSNLIVGGDDNQ
;
A
#
# COMPACT_ATOMS: atom_id res chain seq x y z
N MET A 1 -8.09 -79.09 -30.94
CA MET A 1 -9.12 -78.25 -30.27
C MET A 1 -8.41 -77.56 -29.15
N ASP A 2 -7.65 -76.56 -29.49
CA ASP A 2 -6.78 -75.83 -28.54
C ASP A 2 -7.35 -74.50 -28.25
N ARG A 3 -7.69 -74.28 -27.00
CA ARG A 3 -8.21 -73.04 -26.51
C ARG A 3 -7.02 -72.10 -26.18
N VAL A 4 -6.86 -71.08 -26.95
CA VAL A 4 -5.94 -70.01 -26.67
C VAL A 4 -6.49 -69.11 -25.51
N PRO A 5 -5.77 -68.92 -24.42
CA PRO A 5 -6.22 -67.98 -23.37
C PRO A 5 -5.93 -66.55 -23.78
N ALA A 6 -6.93 -65.63 -23.62
CA ALA A 6 -6.85 -64.23 -23.87
C ALA A 6 -5.89 -63.52 -22.89
N PRO A 7 -5.17 -62.51 -23.33
CA PRO A 7 -4.31 -61.75 -22.45
C PRO A 7 -5.12 -60.84 -21.50
N ARG A 8 -4.86 -60.98 -20.21
CA ARG A 8 -5.40 -60.11 -19.18
C ARG A 8 -4.68 -58.76 -19.23
N HIS A 9 -5.27 -57.76 -19.86
CA HIS A 9 -4.86 -56.39 -19.71
C HIS A 9 -5.17 -55.94 -18.27
N ARG A 10 -4.14 -55.94 -17.43
CA ARG A 10 -4.16 -55.16 -16.20
C ARG A 10 -3.94 -53.69 -16.57
N SER A 11 -5.03 -52.96 -16.70
CA SER A 11 -4.99 -51.49 -16.71
C SER A 11 -4.58 -51.01 -15.31
N ARG A 12 -3.28 -50.79 -15.15
CA ARG A 12 -2.78 -50.01 -14.03
C ARG A 12 -3.18 -48.54 -14.28
N TRP A 13 -4.37 -48.19 -13.90
CA TRP A 13 -4.72 -46.81 -13.74
C TRP A 13 -4.01 -46.32 -12.46
N SER A 14 -2.82 -45.77 -12.65
CA SER A 14 -2.21 -44.92 -11.67
C SER A 14 -3.18 -43.77 -11.41
N LEU A 15 -3.76 -43.78 -10.23
CA LEU A 15 -4.38 -42.64 -9.64
C LEU A 15 -3.26 -41.62 -9.38
N LEU A 16 -2.84 -40.90 -10.43
CA LEU A 16 -2.21 -39.60 -10.28
C LEU A 16 -3.31 -38.72 -9.71
N SER A 17 -3.35 -38.66 -8.38
CA SER A 17 -4.02 -37.62 -7.64
C SER A 17 -3.66 -36.29 -8.30
N LEU A 18 -4.64 -35.70 -8.97
CA LEU A 18 -4.60 -34.25 -9.26
C LEU A 18 -4.64 -33.57 -7.91
N LEU A 19 -3.49 -33.46 -7.26
CA LEU A 19 -3.26 -32.41 -6.30
C LEU A 19 -3.16 -31.12 -7.13
N VAL A 20 -4.31 -30.56 -7.53
CA VAL A 20 -4.38 -29.16 -7.88
C VAL A 20 -4.14 -28.43 -6.56
N LEU A 21 -2.85 -28.33 -6.19
CA LEU A 21 -2.45 -27.29 -5.28
C LEU A 21 -2.91 -26.01 -5.96
N ALA A 22 -3.92 -25.36 -5.36
CA ALA A 22 -4.21 -23.98 -5.64
C ALA A 22 -2.96 -23.19 -5.25
N ALA A 23 -2.00 -23.14 -6.17
CA ALA A 23 -0.88 -22.24 -6.03
C ALA A 23 -1.48 -20.83 -5.89
N PRO A 24 -1.13 -20.07 -4.87
CA PRO A 24 -1.60 -18.69 -4.78
C PRO A 24 -1.29 -18.00 -6.11
N LEU A 25 -2.19 -17.15 -6.59
CA LEU A 25 -2.05 -16.44 -7.88
C LEU A 25 -0.66 -15.81 -8.06
N ALA A 26 0.00 -15.48 -6.97
CA ALA A 26 1.37 -14.98 -6.92
C ALA A 26 2.42 -15.93 -7.53
N ILE A 27 2.17 -17.25 -7.55
CA ILE A 27 3.10 -18.24 -8.15
C ILE A 27 2.87 -18.31 -9.68
N LEU A 28 1.64 -18.01 -10.13
CA LEU A 28 1.30 -17.99 -11.56
C LEU A 28 1.78 -16.75 -12.30
N ASN A 29 1.98 -15.65 -11.58
CA ASN A 29 2.47 -14.41 -12.17
C ASN A 29 3.40 -13.69 -11.19
N PRO A 30 4.69 -14.03 -11.18
CA PRO A 30 5.64 -13.42 -10.23
C PRO A 30 5.74 -11.89 -10.35
N SER A 31 5.31 -11.32 -11.49
CA SER A 31 5.27 -9.87 -11.63
C SER A 31 4.12 -9.22 -10.86
N LEU A 32 3.08 -9.99 -10.48
CA LEU A 32 2.00 -9.53 -9.59
C LEU A 32 2.31 -9.76 -8.11
N ALA A 33 3.36 -10.55 -7.81
CA ALA A 33 3.77 -10.86 -6.44
C ALA A 33 4.77 -9.84 -5.88
N ASP A 34 5.38 -9.01 -6.73
CA ASP A 34 6.32 -7.97 -6.31
C ASP A 34 5.60 -6.61 -6.24
N PRO A 35 5.29 -6.12 -5.03
CA PRO A 35 4.59 -4.84 -4.85
C PRO A 35 5.36 -3.67 -5.45
N LEU A 36 6.70 -3.72 -5.42
CA LEU A 36 7.53 -2.67 -6.00
C LEU A 36 7.43 -2.61 -7.53
N LYS A 37 7.16 -3.75 -8.18
CA LYS A 37 6.90 -3.81 -9.62
C LYS A 37 5.54 -3.23 -10.01
N GLN A 38 4.54 -3.34 -9.13
CA GLN A 38 3.24 -2.72 -9.35
C GLN A 38 3.32 -1.20 -9.31
N LEU A 39 4.26 -0.64 -8.55
CA LEU A 39 4.54 0.80 -8.55
C LEU A 39 5.01 1.33 -9.91
N GLU A 40 5.59 0.49 -10.79
CA GLU A 40 5.99 0.92 -12.14
C GLU A 40 4.79 1.32 -13.01
N THR A 41 3.60 0.86 -12.70
CA THR A 41 2.37 1.16 -13.45
C THR A 41 1.59 2.34 -12.90
N GLY A 42 1.93 2.84 -11.71
CA GLY A 42 1.18 3.86 -10.98
C GLY A 42 -0.11 3.35 -10.34
N PHE A 43 -0.43 2.06 -10.47
CA PHE A 43 -1.64 1.45 -9.89
C PHE A 43 -1.25 0.42 -8.84
N CYS A 44 -1.44 0.75 -7.59
CA CYS A 44 -1.06 -0.08 -6.45
C CYS A 44 -2.13 -0.07 -5.34
N SER A 45 -3.40 -0.17 -5.75
CA SER A 45 -4.50 -0.24 -4.77
C SER A 45 -4.41 -1.54 -3.97
N GLY A 46 -4.39 -1.43 -2.64
CA GLY A 46 -4.27 -2.56 -1.73
C GLY A 46 -2.90 -3.28 -1.75
N CYS A 47 -1.86 -2.68 -2.34
CA CYS A 47 -0.51 -3.26 -2.34
C CYS A 47 0.04 -3.44 -0.93
N ALA A 48 0.77 -4.54 -0.72
CA ALA A 48 1.50 -4.79 0.51
C ALA A 48 2.90 -4.15 0.42
N LEU A 49 3.03 -2.92 0.91
CA LEU A 49 4.25 -2.12 0.92
C LEU A 49 4.76 -1.86 2.34
N SER A 50 4.31 -2.66 3.31
CA SER A 50 4.73 -2.54 4.71
C SER A 50 6.25 -2.63 4.84
N GLY A 51 6.86 -1.63 5.47
CA GLY A 51 8.29 -1.53 5.66
C GLY A 51 9.11 -1.32 4.38
N ALA A 52 8.47 -1.02 3.23
CA ALA A 52 9.17 -0.82 1.98
C ALA A 52 10.07 0.43 2.01
N ASP A 53 11.23 0.36 1.36
CA ASP A 53 12.10 1.53 1.12
C ASP A 53 11.63 2.26 -0.14
N LEU A 54 10.98 3.38 0.08
CA LEU A 54 10.40 4.25 -0.95
C LEU A 54 11.00 5.67 -0.92
N ARG A 55 12.15 5.84 -0.27
CA ARG A 55 12.82 7.14 -0.11
C ARG A 55 13.08 7.82 -1.44
N GLY A 56 12.68 9.08 -1.54
CA GLY A 56 12.88 9.92 -2.72
C GLY A 56 12.22 9.39 -3.99
N ARG A 57 11.32 8.41 -3.91
CA ARG A 57 10.60 7.87 -5.06
C ARG A 57 9.64 8.91 -5.63
N ASP A 58 9.53 8.92 -6.95
CA ASP A 58 8.46 9.62 -7.66
C ASP A 58 7.20 8.75 -7.68
N LEU A 59 6.22 9.15 -6.87
CA LEU A 59 4.93 8.49 -6.70
C LEU A 59 3.77 9.45 -7.04
N ARG A 60 4.05 10.49 -7.82
CA ARG A 60 3.07 11.52 -8.18
C ARG A 60 1.86 10.95 -8.90
N GLY A 61 0.67 11.27 -8.38
CA GLY A 61 -0.59 10.83 -8.96
C GLY A 61 -0.86 9.35 -8.86
N PHE A 62 -0.08 8.59 -8.09
CA PHE A 62 -0.26 7.14 -7.95
C PHE A 62 -1.57 6.79 -7.23
N TYR A 63 -2.16 5.67 -7.65
CA TYR A 63 -3.34 5.09 -7.02
C TYR A 63 -2.89 4.10 -5.94
N LEU A 64 -2.82 4.56 -4.69
CA LEU A 64 -2.40 3.81 -3.50
C LEU A 64 -3.58 3.57 -2.55
N ILE A 65 -4.79 3.52 -3.10
CA ILE A 65 -6.03 3.36 -2.31
C ILE A 65 -5.97 2.07 -1.50
N GLY A 66 -6.12 2.18 -0.17
CA GLY A 66 -6.08 1.05 0.74
C GLY A 66 -4.75 0.30 0.77
N ALA A 67 -3.66 0.88 0.27
CA ALA A 67 -2.34 0.26 0.32
C ALA A 67 -1.86 0.10 1.78
N ASP A 68 -1.19 -1.01 2.06
CA ASP A 68 -0.51 -1.25 3.33
C ASP A 68 0.91 -0.65 3.26
N LEU A 69 1.06 0.54 3.81
CA LEU A 69 2.32 1.30 3.88
C LEU A 69 2.84 1.40 5.33
N ARG A 70 2.42 0.49 6.20
CA ARG A 70 2.82 0.48 7.62
C ARG A 70 4.32 0.45 7.76
N GLY A 71 4.87 1.44 8.49
CA GLY A 71 6.30 1.54 8.73
C GLY A 71 7.15 1.70 7.47
N ALA A 72 6.57 2.01 6.31
CA ALA A 72 7.33 2.28 5.08
C ALA A 72 8.22 3.52 5.25
N ASP A 73 9.38 3.51 4.61
CA ASP A 73 10.29 4.66 4.58
C ASP A 73 10.02 5.48 3.30
N LEU A 74 9.35 6.60 3.47
CA LEU A 74 8.92 7.55 2.45
C LEU A 74 9.65 8.90 2.56
N ILE A 75 10.82 8.93 3.22
CA ILE A 75 11.58 10.18 3.38
C ILE A 75 11.80 10.85 2.03
N GLY A 76 11.34 12.09 1.91
CA GLY A 76 11.50 12.91 0.71
C GLY A 76 10.83 12.34 -0.55
N ALA A 77 9.96 11.35 -0.43
CA ALA A 77 9.18 10.84 -1.57
C ALA A 77 8.23 11.91 -2.11
N ASP A 78 8.00 11.93 -3.43
CA ASP A 78 7.03 12.80 -4.07
C ASP A 78 5.72 12.05 -4.29
N LEU A 79 4.74 12.34 -3.44
CA LEU A 79 3.38 11.80 -3.44
C LEU A 79 2.36 12.86 -3.90
N SER A 80 2.82 13.92 -4.57
CA SER A 80 1.94 15.01 -5.01
C SER A 80 0.81 14.48 -5.88
N GLY A 81 -0.43 14.82 -5.53
CA GLY A 81 -1.63 14.35 -6.22
C GLY A 81 -1.92 12.85 -6.10
N ALA A 82 -1.14 12.09 -5.33
CA ALA A 82 -1.39 10.66 -5.13
C ALA A 82 -2.72 10.41 -4.40
N ASN A 83 -3.37 9.30 -4.73
CA ASN A 83 -4.58 8.87 -4.04
C ASN A 83 -4.24 7.78 -3.00
N LEU A 84 -4.19 8.20 -1.75
CA LEU A 84 -3.91 7.40 -0.55
C LEU A 84 -5.18 7.16 0.29
N GLU A 85 -6.36 7.27 -0.32
CA GLU A 85 -7.63 7.10 0.40
C GLU A 85 -7.69 5.74 1.08
N GLY A 86 -7.91 5.73 2.40
CA GLY A 86 -7.97 4.52 3.22
C GLY A 86 -6.66 3.74 3.32
N ALA A 87 -5.53 4.28 2.87
CA ALA A 87 -4.22 3.64 3.04
C ALA A 87 -3.82 3.57 4.52
N ASP A 88 -3.10 2.51 4.89
CA ASP A 88 -2.51 2.36 6.22
C ASP A 88 -1.04 2.84 6.18
N LEU A 89 -0.81 4.04 6.68
CA LEU A 89 0.49 4.70 6.82
C LEU A 89 0.96 4.70 8.28
N SER A 90 0.38 3.86 9.13
CA SER A 90 0.72 3.84 10.55
C SER A 90 2.21 3.57 10.77
N GLY A 91 2.86 4.43 11.53
CA GLY A 91 4.29 4.38 11.79
C GLY A 91 5.19 4.62 10.58
N ALA A 92 4.65 4.99 9.42
CA ALA A 92 5.45 5.32 8.24
C ALA A 92 6.32 6.57 8.46
N ASN A 93 7.46 6.63 7.80
CA ASN A 93 8.34 7.78 7.85
C ASN A 93 8.16 8.64 6.58
N LEU A 94 7.43 9.73 6.73
CA LEU A 94 7.09 10.70 5.67
C LEU A 94 7.88 12.01 5.84
N GLU A 95 9.04 11.97 6.52
CA GLU A 95 9.83 13.18 6.76
C GLU A 95 10.21 13.85 5.44
N GLY A 96 9.84 15.14 5.30
CA GLY A 96 10.10 15.92 4.10
C GLY A 96 9.40 15.42 2.84
N ALA A 97 8.43 14.51 2.95
CA ALA A 97 7.66 14.03 1.79
C ALA A 97 6.79 15.15 1.20
N GLN A 98 6.60 15.11 -0.12
CA GLN A 98 5.74 16.02 -0.85
C GLN A 98 4.37 15.36 -1.05
N LEU A 99 3.32 15.94 -0.45
CA LEU A 99 1.95 15.43 -0.45
C LEU A 99 0.96 16.45 -1.00
N GLN A 100 1.46 17.46 -1.75
CA GLN A 100 0.61 18.54 -2.25
C GLN A 100 -0.53 18.00 -3.10
N GLY A 101 -1.77 18.41 -2.79
CA GLY A 101 -2.97 17.97 -3.51
C GLY A 101 -3.27 16.48 -3.41
N SER A 102 -2.58 15.74 -2.54
CA SER A 102 -2.85 14.31 -2.34
C SER A 102 -4.18 14.06 -1.63
N ARG A 103 -4.72 12.86 -1.78
CA ARG A 103 -5.95 12.42 -1.13
C ARG A 103 -5.62 11.41 -0.04
N LEU A 104 -5.85 11.80 1.21
CA LEU A 104 -5.57 11.03 2.42
C LEU A 104 -6.84 10.77 3.24
N SER A 105 -8.03 10.93 2.63
CA SER A 105 -9.28 10.71 3.36
C SER A 105 -9.36 9.29 3.88
N ASN A 106 -9.71 9.14 5.17
CA ASN A 106 -9.75 7.88 5.90
C ASN A 106 -8.39 7.14 5.98
N ALA A 107 -7.28 7.77 5.64
CA ALA A 107 -5.97 7.16 5.82
C ALA A 107 -5.61 7.05 7.30
N ASP A 108 -4.88 5.99 7.66
CA ASP A 108 -4.35 5.80 8.99
C ASP A 108 -2.90 6.29 9.06
N LEU A 109 -2.68 7.40 9.76
CA LEU A 109 -1.38 8.05 9.95
C LEU A 109 -0.92 7.95 11.41
N ARG A 110 -1.47 7.03 12.20
CA ARG A 110 -1.10 6.90 13.61
C ARG A 110 0.39 6.67 13.78
N GLY A 111 1.03 7.51 14.60
CA GLY A 111 2.46 7.43 14.86
C GLY A 111 3.36 7.69 13.65
N ALA A 112 2.81 8.15 12.52
CA ALA A 112 3.62 8.50 11.35
C ALA A 112 4.50 9.72 11.63
N ASN A 113 5.67 9.77 11.00
CA ASN A 113 6.55 10.93 11.02
C ASN A 113 6.25 11.82 9.80
N LEU A 114 5.54 12.93 10.02
CA LEU A 114 5.20 13.94 9.00
C LEU A 114 6.04 15.21 9.15
N ARG A 115 7.17 15.15 9.83
CA ARG A 115 8.02 16.33 10.05
C ARG A 115 8.49 16.90 8.72
N TYR A 116 8.32 18.20 8.55
CA TYR A 116 8.70 18.92 7.33
C TYR A 116 8.04 18.40 6.05
N ALA A 117 7.00 17.60 6.15
CA ALA A 117 6.21 17.20 4.98
C ALA A 117 5.35 18.37 4.50
N ASP A 118 4.97 18.35 3.22
CA ASP A 118 4.11 19.36 2.62
C ASP A 118 2.78 18.78 2.17
N LEU A 119 1.72 19.13 2.90
CA LEU A 119 0.33 18.77 2.63
C LEU A 119 -0.47 19.92 2.00
N THR A 120 0.18 20.91 1.39
CA THR A 120 -0.52 22.02 0.76
C THR A 120 -1.60 21.50 -0.18
N ASP A 121 -2.84 22.00 -0.04
CA ASP A 121 -4.03 21.61 -0.80
C ASP A 121 -4.39 20.10 -0.71
N ALA A 122 -3.83 19.35 0.23
CA ALA A 122 -4.18 17.94 0.43
C ALA A 122 -5.57 17.79 1.05
N ILE A 123 -6.22 16.67 0.75
CA ILE A 123 -7.54 16.31 1.30
C ILE A 123 -7.36 15.16 2.29
N ALA A 124 -7.45 15.44 3.60
CA ALA A 124 -7.26 14.47 4.67
C ALA A 124 -8.49 14.40 5.60
N ILE A 125 -9.67 14.26 5.00
CA ILE A 125 -10.94 14.16 5.74
C ILE A 125 -10.99 12.83 6.48
N GLN A 126 -11.24 12.88 7.80
CA GLN A 126 -11.31 11.70 8.67
C GLN A 126 -10.00 10.87 8.70
N ALA A 127 -8.87 11.43 8.33
CA ALA A 127 -7.59 10.78 8.54
C ALA A 127 -7.30 10.64 10.04
N ILE A 128 -6.74 9.49 10.43
CA ILE A 128 -6.41 9.17 11.82
C ILE A 128 -4.95 9.54 12.05
N THR A 129 -4.68 10.52 12.92
CA THR A 129 -3.33 11.11 13.07
C THR A 129 -2.81 11.04 14.52
N GLU A 130 -3.39 10.19 15.37
CA GLU A 130 -2.97 10.06 16.76
C GLU A 130 -1.49 9.70 16.88
N GLY A 131 -0.73 10.52 17.62
CA GLY A 131 0.70 10.30 17.81
C GLY A 131 1.58 10.61 16.60
N ALA A 132 1.03 11.16 15.52
CA ALA A 132 1.82 11.62 14.38
C ALA A 132 2.72 12.79 14.78
N GLN A 133 3.93 12.82 14.23
CA GLN A 133 4.90 13.90 14.43
C GLN A 133 4.73 14.93 13.31
N VAL A 134 4.43 16.19 13.66
CA VAL A 134 3.99 17.21 12.71
C VAL A 134 4.85 18.50 12.77
N GLU A 135 6.03 18.42 13.36
CA GLU A 135 6.94 19.58 13.44
C GLU A 135 7.30 20.05 12.02
N GLY A 136 7.10 21.35 11.75
CA GLY A 136 7.42 21.94 10.44
C GLY A 136 6.52 21.47 9.30
N LEU A 137 5.37 20.86 9.59
CA LEU A 137 4.39 20.44 8.59
C LEU A 137 3.77 21.65 7.89
N GLU A 138 3.81 21.67 6.56
CA GLU A 138 3.09 22.63 5.73
C GLU A 138 1.72 22.07 5.34
N PHE A 139 0.66 22.86 5.48
CA PHE A 139 -0.72 22.40 5.19
C PHE A 139 -1.65 23.53 4.72
N SER A 140 -1.07 24.56 4.09
CA SER A 140 -1.86 25.65 3.53
C SER A 140 -2.90 25.12 2.53
N GLY A 141 -4.16 25.56 2.66
CA GLY A 141 -5.24 25.10 1.78
C GLY A 141 -5.70 23.65 2.00
N ALA A 142 -5.08 22.91 2.91
CA ALA A 142 -5.47 21.50 3.14
C ALA A 142 -6.86 21.38 3.78
N GLU A 143 -7.63 20.37 3.34
CA GLU A 143 -8.92 20.02 3.91
C GLU A 143 -8.75 18.95 4.99
N LEU A 144 -8.71 19.36 6.28
CA LEU A 144 -8.42 18.50 7.44
C LEU A 144 -9.65 18.16 8.29
N TYR A 145 -10.84 18.20 7.71
CA TYR A 145 -12.07 18.00 8.46
C TYR A 145 -12.14 16.63 9.14
N ARG A 146 -12.36 16.62 10.48
CA ARG A 146 -12.37 15.44 11.34
C ARG A 146 -11.07 14.62 11.33
N SER A 147 -9.98 15.16 10.83
CA SER A 147 -8.67 14.63 11.15
C SER A 147 -8.26 15.22 12.49
N ASN A 148 -7.68 14.43 13.38
CA ASN A 148 -7.14 14.96 14.65
C ASN A 148 -5.73 15.52 14.46
N LEU A 149 -5.44 16.06 13.28
CA LEU A 149 -4.15 16.66 12.98
C LEU A 149 -4.06 18.00 13.73
N ILE A 150 -3.55 17.95 14.96
CA ILE A 150 -3.27 19.14 15.75
C ILE A 150 -1.88 19.62 15.32
N VAL A 151 -1.86 20.51 14.36
CA VAL A 151 -0.64 21.25 14.02
C VAL A 151 -0.56 22.39 15.02
N GLY A 152 0.36 22.28 15.99
CA GLY A 152 0.77 23.27 16.98
C GLY A 152 -0.01 24.60 16.95
N GLY A 153 -1.23 24.60 17.45
CA GLY A 153 -1.98 25.81 17.69
C GLY A 153 -1.82 26.16 19.15
N ASP A 154 -1.26 27.33 19.44
CA ASP A 154 -1.41 27.96 20.73
C ASP A 154 -2.90 27.95 21.10
N ASP A 155 -3.22 27.38 22.27
CA ASP A 155 -4.56 27.32 22.83
C ASP A 155 -5.13 28.71 23.13
N ASN A 156 -5.33 29.54 22.12
CA ASN A 156 -5.97 30.84 22.26
C ASN A 156 -6.53 31.34 20.92
N GLN A 157 -7.68 30.82 20.50
CA GLN A 157 -8.77 31.65 19.97
C GLN A 157 -10.09 30.90 19.98
#